data_448bc93122654208f649f32c3b461247
#
_entry.id   448bc93122654208f649f32c3b461247
#
_cell.length_a   1.000
_cell.length_b   1.000
_cell.length_c   1.000
_cell.angle_alpha   90.00
_cell.angle_beta   90.00
_cell.angle_gamma   90.00
#
_symmetry.space_group_name_H-M   'P 1'
#
loop_
_entity.id
_entity.type
_entity.pdbx_description
1 polymer ?
#
loop_
_entity_poly.entity_id
_entity_poly.type
_entity_poly.pdbx_seq_one_letter_code
_entity_poly.pdbx_strand_id
1 'polypeptide(L)'
;MRGFGKSGVVEEIRAAGGEIFAVTSEPQSLASEAQDIWELEYQAVGDPHHEILGDCRETDRFDLYIGDTAVLERHWSSHPNGIFQAGILALTEDQRVLYRWHCRPTHQNRGGASGRVTASHVWSRIRDGLASDTDAAWDTDPPLDAPEAFWPYFVAQLFAHGWFIKPKRFPLGRPDDKPSARVSAMKPRLIGFAAAWAICFLLLPARRVLLALAGYAVAITPAVRRVNHGFQHIPAGSTPEPGGRSLGTEPPKPHPRQPSR
;
A
#
# COMPACT_ATOMS: atom_id res chain seq x y z
N MET A 1 0.87 -4.65 8.99
CA MET A 1 0.66 -4.45 10.43
C MET A 1 0.17 -5.72 11.14
N ARG A 2 -1.05 -6.21 10.94
CA ARG A 2 -1.60 -7.40 11.65
C ARG A 2 -0.74 -8.67 11.63
N GLY A 3 0.13 -8.86 10.62
CA GLY A 3 0.99 -10.03 10.51
C GLY A 3 2.09 -10.07 11.56
N PHE A 4 2.61 -8.92 11.98
CA PHE A 4 3.62 -8.85 13.03
C PHE A 4 3.04 -9.23 14.39
N GLY A 5 1.90 -8.64 14.81
CA GLY A 5 1.30 -8.97 16.12
C GLY A 5 0.88 -10.44 16.28
N LYS A 6 0.68 -11.17 15.18
CA LYS A 6 0.29 -12.60 15.24
C LYS A 6 1.45 -13.58 15.15
N SER A 7 2.67 -13.10 14.99
CA SER A 7 3.85 -13.92 14.67
C SER A 7 4.70 -14.27 15.91
N GLY A 8 4.45 -13.65 17.05
CA GLY A 8 5.33 -13.73 18.24
C GLY A 8 6.63 -12.93 18.11
N VAL A 9 6.86 -12.28 16.95
CA VAL A 9 8.08 -11.51 16.70
C VAL A 9 8.11 -10.21 17.50
N VAL A 10 6.95 -9.67 17.87
CA VAL A 10 6.85 -8.44 18.70
C VAL A 10 7.48 -8.70 20.07
N GLU A 11 7.14 -9.82 20.69
CA GLU A 11 7.67 -10.24 21.99
C GLU A 11 9.17 -10.53 21.91
N GLU A 12 9.65 -11.14 20.82
CA GLU A 12 11.08 -11.39 20.62
C GLU A 12 11.87 -10.08 20.48
N ILE A 13 11.33 -9.09 19.74
CA ILE A 13 11.95 -7.77 19.59
C ILE A 13 12.02 -7.07 20.96
N ARG A 14 10.92 -7.09 21.73
CA ARG A 14 10.89 -6.50 23.08
C ARG A 14 11.84 -7.19 24.05
N ALA A 15 11.92 -8.52 23.99
CA ALA A 15 12.87 -9.28 24.79
C ALA A 15 14.33 -8.93 24.47
N ALA A 16 14.60 -8.48 23.24
CA ALA A 16 15.90 -7.97 22.80
C ALA A 16 16.12 -6.47 23.12
N GLY A 17 15.17 -5.82 23.82
CA GLY A 17 15.24 -4.40 24.19
C GLY A 17 14.75 -3.44 23.10
N GLY A 18 14.15 -3.94 22.03
CA GLY A 18 13.61 -3.14 20.94
C GLY A 18 12.13 -2.75 21.12
N GLU A 19 11.65 -1.82 20.30
CA GLU A 19 10.23 -1.45 20.23
C GLU A 19 9.79 -1.32 18.76
N ILE A 20 8.48 -1.46 18.53
CA ILE A 20 7.89 -1.40 17.20
C ILE A 20 6.92 -0.23 17.10
N PHE A 21 6.97 0.48 15.99
CA PHE A 21 6.03 1.54 15.64
C PHE A 21 5.43 1.27 14.25
N ALA A 22 4.14 1.54 14.10
CA ALA A 22 3.48 1.52 12.80
C ALA A 22 3.25 2.95 12.32
N VAL A 23 4.10 3.43 11.41
CA VAL A 23 3.95 4.78 10.83
C VAL A 23 2.98 4.74 9.64
N THR A 24 2.04 5.66 9.59
CA THR A 24 1.04 5.78 8.52
C THR A 24 0.93 7.23 8.04
N SER A 25 0.62 7.44 6.77
CA SER A 25 0.35 8.76 6.18
C SER A 25 -1.00 9.38 6.59
N GLU A 26 -1.68 8.81 7.59
CA GLU A 26 -2.93 9.32 8.14
C GLU A 26 -2.68 10.26 9.34
N PRO A 27 -3.64 11.15 9.67
CA PRO A 27 -3.60 11.88 10.94
C PRO A 27 -3.55 10.95 12.16
N GLN A 28 -2.91 11.41 13.23
CA GLN A 28 -2.75 10.62 14.46
C GLN A 28 -4.07 10.06 15.00
N SER A 29 -5.17 10.81 14.90
CA SER A 29 -6.50 10.35 15.34
C SER A 29 -6.95 9.07 14.61
N LEU A 30 -6.69 8.98 13.30
CA LEU A 30 -7.04 7.78 12.51
C LEU A 30 -6.03 6.65 12.76
N ALA A 31 -4.77 6.96 12.98
CA ALA A 31 -3.76 5.97 13.36
C ALA A 31 -4.12 5.31 14.70
N SER A 32 -4.53 6.10 15.70
CA SER A 32 -4.97 5.61 17.01
C SER A 32 -6.26 4.80 16.91
N GLU A 33 -7.26 5.26 16.13
CA GLU A 33 -8.48 4.50 15.89
C GLU A 33 -8.19 3.13 15.25
N ALA A 34 -7.27 3.10 14.28
CA ALA A 34 -6.85 1.85 13.64
C ALA A 34 -6.11 0.93 14.61
N GLN A 35 -5.30 1.48 15.50
CA GLN A 35 -4.62 0.72 16.56
C GLN A 35 -5.62 0.02 17.46
N ASP A 36 -6.64 0.73 17.93
CA ASP A 36 -7.69 0.21 18.81
C ASP A 36 -8.55 -0.86 18.11
N ILE A 37 -9.04 -0.56 16.88
CA ILE A 37 -9.88 -1.50 16.11
C ILE A 37 -9.14 -2.78 15.75
N TRP A 38 -7.83 -2.70 15.53
CA TRP A 38 -7.02 -3.85 15.13
C TRP A 38 -6.31 -4.50 16.31
N GLU A 39 -6.50 -3.98 17.51
CA GLU A 39 -5.88 -4.49 18.73
C GLU A 39 -4.35 -4.65 18.53
N LEU A 40 -3.70 -3.58 18.02
CA LEU A 40 -2.27 -3.63 17.77
C LEU A 40 -1.51 -3.54 19.10
N GLU A 41 -0.58 -4.44 19.30
CA GLU A 41 0.27 -4.50 20.49
C GLU A 41 1.40 -3.45 20.50
N TYR A 42 1.49 -2.64 19.46
CA TYR A 42 2.49 -1.60 19.27
C TYR A 42 1.84 -0.30 18.80
N GLN A 43 2.52 0.80 19.03
CA GLN A 43 2.00 2.14 18.79
C GLN A 43 1.85 2.43 17.29
N ALA A 44 0.70 2.99 16.91
CA ALA A 44 0.49 3.58 15.59
C ALA A 44 0.77 5.09 15.64
N VAL A 45 1.57 5.57 14.69
CA VAL A 45 2.01 6.96 14.57
C VAL A 45 1.52 7.52 13.25
N GLY A 46 0.82 8.65 13.30
CA GLY A 46 0.36 9.38 12.13
C GLY A 46 1.42 10.34 11.61
N ASP A 47 1.71 10.28 10.32
CA ASP A 47 2.64 11.17 9.61
C ASP A 47 1.99 11.75 8.34
N PRO A 48 0.89 12.53 8.47
CA PRO A 48 0.14 13.05 7.32
C PRO A 48 0.93 14.07 6.50
N HIS A 49 1.94 14.68 7.07
CA HIS A 49 2.79 15.67 6.42
C HIS A 49 4.14 15.11 5.96
N HIS A 50 4.36 13.80 6.18
CA HIS A 50 5.59 13.08 5.81
C HIS A 50 6.85 13.64 6.48
N GLU A 51 6.73 14.12 7.72
CA GLU A 51 7.83 14.67 8.51
C GLU A 51 8.84 13.57 8.87
N ILE A 52 8.34 12.44 9.41
CA ILE A 52 9.18 11.28 9.75
C ILE A 52 9.86 10.72 8.50
N LEU A 53 9.11 10.60 7.39
CA LEU A 53 9.69 10.15 6.13
C LEU A 53 10.72 11.16 5.60
N GLY A 54 10.46 12.45 5.76
CA GLY A 54 11.38 13.54 5.40
C GLY A 54 12.73 13.39 6.11
N ASP A 55 12.71 13.25 7.41
CA ASP A 55 13.92 13.04 8.23
C ASP A 55 14.69 11.79 7.81
N CYS A 56 13.98 10.70 7.51
CA CYS A 56 14.60 9.47 7.01
C CYS A 56 15.29 9.68 5.65
N ARG A 57 14.71 10.48 4.76
CA ARG A 57 15.26 10.82 3.45
C ARG A 57 16.48 11.74 3.55
N GLU A 58 16.39 12.79 4.37
CA GLU A 58 17.50 13.73 4.59
C GLU A 58 18.75 13.04 5.14
N THR A 59 18.55 12.00 5.93
CA THR A 59 19.64 11.20 6.51
C THR A 59 20.04 9.99 5.66
N ASP A 60 19.46 9.81 4.46
CA ASP A 60 19.69 8.68 3.53
C ASP A 60 19.52 7.29 4.16
N ARG A 61 18.70 7.20 5.23
CA ARG A 61 18.44 5.94 5.92
C ARG A 61 17.34 5.13 5.28
N PHE A 62 16.28 5.83 4.86
CA PHE A 62 15.10 5.17 4.34
C PHE A 62 14.31 6.06 3.38
N ASP A 63 13.70 5.41 2.39
CA ASP A 63 12.72 6.01 1.51
C ASP A 63 11.67 4.96 1.13
N LEU A 64 10.48 5.41 0.73
CA LEU A 64 9.40 4.56 0.26
C LEU A 64 8.58 5.24 -0.84
N TYR A 65 7.86 4.43 -1.59
CA TYR A 65 6.94 4.92 -2.60
C TYR A 65 5.69 5.54 -1.97
N ILE A 66 5.23 6.64 -2.57
CA ILE A 66 4.01 7.34 -2.16
C ILE A 66 2.98 7.19 -3.26
N GLY A 67 1.81 6.62 -2.92
CA GLY A 67 0.68 6.53 -3.82
C GLY A 67 -0.08 7.87 -3.90
N ASP A 68 -0.29 8.38 -5.12
CA ASP A 68 -1.08 9.60 -5.33
C ASP A 68 -2.57 9.32 -5.15
N THR A 69 -3.21 10.01 -4.19
CA THR A 69 -4.65 9.91 -3.94
C THR A 69 -5.51 10.68 -4.96
N ALA A 70 -4.93 11.65 -5.67
CA ALA A 70 -5.64 12.43 -6.68
C ALA A 70 -6.13 11.56 -7.85
N VAL A 71 -5.39 10.48 -8.16
CA VAL A 71 -5.77 9.52 -9.21
C VAL A 71 -7.06 8.77 -8.91
N LEU A 72 -7.44 8.66 -7.63
CA LEU A 72 -8.67 7.98 -7.20
C LEU A 72 -9.92 8.87 -7.25
N GLU A 73 -9.83 10.06 -7.85
CA GLU A 73 -10.92 11.06 -7.93
C GLU A 73 -11.49 11.48 -6.55
N ARG A 74 -10.78 11.19 -5.48
CA ARG A 74 -11.12 11.61 -4.12
C ARG A 74 -9.90 12.23 -3.49
N HIS A 75 -10.01 13.49 -3.15
CA HIS A 75 -9.11 14.05 -2.16
C HIS A 75 -9.43 13.39 -0.82
N TRP A 76 -8.62 12.44 -0.45
CA TRP A 76 -8.68 11.87 0.89
C TRP A 76 -8.06 12.91 1.82
N SER A 77 -8.90 13.63 2.53
CA SER A 77 -8.45 14.57 3.55
C SER A 77 -7.59 13.90 4.64
N SER A 78 -7.68 12.57 4.74
CA SER A 78 -6.84 11.74 5.61
C SER A 78 -5.41 11.52 5.09
N HIS A 79 -5.13 11.78 3.80
CA HIS A 79 -3.81 11.61 3.21
C HIS A 79 -3.46 12.81 2.34
N PRO A 80 -3.20 13.97 2.93
CA PRO A 80 -3.00 15.22 2.18
C PRO A 80 -1.82 15.18 1.21
N ASN A 81 -0.80 14.41 1.54
CA ASN A 81 0.43 14.27 0.74
C ASN A 81 0.59 12.90 0.07
N GLY A 82 -0.47 12.10 0.01
CA GLY A 82 -0.45 10.75 -0.58
C GLY A 82 -0.39 9.63 0.45
N ILE A 83 -0.44 8.39 -0.03
CA ILE A 83 -0.50 7.18 0.79
C ILE A 83 0.86 6.50 0.81
N PHE A 84 1.41 6.24 1.99
CA PHE A 84 2.61 5.42 2.13
C PHE A 84 2.41 4.02 1.56
N GLN A 85 3.27 3.63 0.65
CA GLN A 85 3.43 2.23 0.32
C GLN A 85 4.12 1.51 1.47
N ALA A 86 4.00 0.18 1.50
CA ALA A 86 4.59 -0.57 2.58
C ALA A 86 6.12 -0.45 2.58
N GLY A 87 6.67 -0.23 3.76
CA GLY A 87 8.09 -0.24 4.01
C GLY A 87 8.38 -0.70 5.43
N ILE A 88 9.61 -1.08 5.69
CA ILE A 88 10.12 -1.49 6.99
C ILE A 88 11.50 -0.88 7.14
N LEU A 89 11.72 -0.20 8.25
CA LEU A 89 13.00 0.31 8.70
C LEU A 89 13.23 -0.16 10.13
N ALA A 90 14.40 -0.73 10.40
CA ALA A 90 14.85 -1.03 11.75
C ALA A 90 16.18 -0.33 12.00
N LEU A 91 16.26 0.34 13.14
CA LEU A 91 17.41 1.15 13.56
C LEU A 91 17.86 0.71 14.96
N THR A 92 19.13 0.92 15.25
CA THR A 92 19.62 0.97 16.63
C THR A 92 19.30 2.34 17.25
N GLU A 93 19.53 2.51 18.55
CA GLU A 93 19.33 3.78 19.26
C GLU A 93 20.24 4.89 18.69
N ASP A 94 21.44 4.55 18.29
CA ASP A 94 22.41 5.44 17.60
C ASP A 94 22.12 5.60 16.09
N GLN A 95 20.97 5.14 15.65
CA GLN A 95 20.42 5.31 14.31
C GLN A 95 21.18 4.54 13.20
N ARG A 96 21.95 3.51 13.54
CA ARG A 96 22.50 2.58 12.55
C ARG A 96 21.38 1.70 11.97
N VAL A 97 21.40 1.50 10.64
CA VAL A 97 20.37 0.72 9.94
C VAL A 97 20.61 -0.78 10.14
N LEU A 98 19.67 -1.46 10.79
CA LEU A 98 19.68 -2.91 10.98
C LEU A 98 18.98 -3.66 9.86
N TYR A 99 17.91 -3.09 9.31
CA TYR A 99 17.14 -3.65 8.22
C TYR A 99 16.36 -2.54 7.52
N ARG A 100 16.28 -2.60 6.18
CA ARG A 100 15.43 -1.71 5.39
C ARG A 100 14.88 -2.41 4.15
N TRP A 101 13.60 -2.23 3.95
CA TRP A 101 12.85 -2.72 2.79
C TRP A 101 11.71 -1.79 2.45
N HIS A 102 11.41 -1.61 1.18
CA HIS A 102 10.20 -0.97 0.72
C HIS A 102 9.54 -1.77 -0.39
N CYS A 103 8.20 -1.68 -0.46
CA CYS A 103 7.43 -2.29 -1.53
C CYS A 103 7.56 -1.45 -2.81
N ARG A 104 8.12 -2.03 -3.86
CA ARG A 104 8.08 -1.43 -5.19
C ARG A 104 6.73 -1.75 -5.85
N PRO A 105 5.88 -0.74 -6.16
CA PRO A 105 4.58 -0.99 -6.79
C PRO A 105 4.72 -1.63 -8.17
N THR A 106 4.01 -2.75 -8.39
CA THR A 106 3.93 -3.46 -9.66
C THR A 106 2.48 -3.89 -9.92
N HIS A 107 2.17 -4.32 -11.15
CA HIS A 107 0.88 -4.95 -11.44
C HIS A 107 0.65 -6.20 -10.61
N GLN A 108 1.68 -7.00 -10.43
CA GLN A 108 1.61 -8.29 -9.74
C GLN A 108 1.34 -8.13 -8.25
N ASN A 109 1.87 -7.09 -7.60
CA ASN A 109 1.56 -6.77 -6.22
C ASN A 109 0.41 -5.75 -6.07
N ARG A 110 -0.34 -5.50 -7.14
CA ARG A 110 -1.50 -4.59 -7.19
C ARG A 110 -1.17 -3.17 -6.75
N GLY A 111 -0.07 -2.63 -7.25
CA GLY A 111 0.39 -1.31 -6.89
C GLY A 111 0.84 -1.20 -5.43
N GLY A 112 1.41 -2.26 -4.88
CA GLY A 112 1.88 -2.32 -3.49
C GLY A 112 0.81 -2.68 -2.46
N ALA A 113 -0.43 -3.02 -2.90
CA ALA A 113 -1.51 -3.38 -1.98
C ALA A 113 -1.40 -4.81 -1.43
N SER A 114 -0.62 -5.69 -2.07
CA SER A 114 -0.45 -7.08 -1.66
C SER A 114 1.03 -7.48 -1.54
N GLY A 115 1.27 -8.52 -0.73
CA GLY A 115 2.62 -8.98 -0.42
C GLY A 115 3.32 -8.09 0.62
N ARG A 116 3.67 -8.68 1.74
CA ARG A 116 4.45 -8.05 2.81
C ARG A 116 5.57 -9.01 3.17
N VAL A 117 6.69 -8.47 3.56
CA VAL A 117 7.77 -9.28 4.09
C VAL A 117 7.30 -10.03 5.33
N THR A 118 7.65 -11.30 5.44
CA THR A 118 7.27 -12.10 6.60
C THR A 118 7.98 -11.59 7.84
N ALA A 119 7.28 -11.55 8.98
CA ALA A 119 7.83 -11.04 10.23
C ALA A 119 9.08 -11.83 10.68
N SER A 120 9.09 -13.14 10.47
CA SER A 120 10.22 -14.01 10.80
C SER A 120 11.49 -13.67 9.98
N HIS A 121 11.32 -13.36 8.68
CA HIS A 121 12.44 -12.91 7.86
C HIS A 121 12.99 -11.58 8.34
N VAL A 122 12.10 -10.60 8.57
CA VAL A 122 12.49 -9.28 9.09
C VAL A 122 13.29 -9.43 10.38
N TRP A 123 12.78 -10.22 11.34
CA TRP A 123 13.47 -10.44 12.61
C TRP A 123 14.82 -11.14 12.44
N SER A 124 14.91 -12.14 11.56
CA SER A 124 16.20 -12.76 11.24
C SER A 124 17.20 -11.75 10.74
N ARG A 125 16.79 -10.88 9.79
CA ARG A 125 17.67 -9.85 9.22
C ARG A 125 18.06 -8.78 10.23
N ILE A 126 17.18 -8.41 11.15
CA ILE A 126 17.49 -7.48 12.25
C ILE A 126 18.55 -8.09 13.17
N ARG A 127 18.43 -9.38 13.52
CA ARG A 127 19.44 -10.08 14.33
C ARG A 127 20.80 -10.14 13.64
N ASP A 128 20.83 -10.39 12.32
CA ASP A 128 22.07 -10.34 11.53
C ASP A 128 22.68 -8.93 11.56
N GLY A 129 21.82 -7.89 11.43
CA GLY A 129 22.23 -6.49 11.52
C GLY A 129 22.77 -6.10 12.91
N LEU A 130 22.19 -6.65 14.00
CA LEU A 130 22.71 -6.43 15.34
C LEU A 130 24.11 -7.01 15.55
N ALA A 131 24.45 -8.09 14.85
CA ALA A 131 25.77 -8.72 14.88
C ALA A 131 26.78 -8.02 13.93
N SER A 132 26.38 -7.01 13.18
CA SER A 132 27.22 -6.25 12.24
C SER A 132 27.45 -4.84 12.75
N ASP A 133 28.61 -4.25 12.45
CA ASP A 133 28.93 -2.86 12.79
C ASP A 133 28.62 -1.87 11.63
N THR A 134 28.05 -2.36 10.52
CA THR A 134 27.76 -1.53 9.35
C THR A 134 26.25 -1.44 9.09
N ASP A 135 25.83 -0.37 8.41
CA ASP A 135 24.45 -0.22 7.94
C ASP A 135 24.06 -1.35 7.00
N ALA A 136 22.85 -1.87 7.19
CA ALA A 136 22.29 -2.89 6.31
C ALA A 136 21.97 -2.31 4.91
N ALA A 137 22.30 -3.07 3.88
CA ALA A 137 21.85 -2.77 2.53
C ALA A 137 20.31 -2.93 2.40
N TRP A 138 19.75 -2.38 1.32
CA TRP A 138 18.37 -2.61 0.97
C TRP A 138 18.09 -4.10 0.71
N ASP A 139 17.04 -4.62 1.33
CA ASP A 139 16.53 -5.95 1.00
C ASP A 139 15.64 -5.85 -0.25
N THR A 140 16.16 -6.33 -1.37
CA THR A 140 15.52 -6.15 -2.68
C THR A 140 14.63 -7.31 -3.09
N ASP A 141 14.77 -8.48 -2.45
CA ASP A 141 14.04 -9.72 -2.81
C ASP A 141 13.71 -10.56 -1.56
N PRO A 142 12.97 -10.01 -0.59
CA PRO A 142 12.57 -10.77 0.59
C PRO A 142 11.43 -11.74 0.30
N PRO A 143 11.27 -12.80 1.12
CA PRO A 143 10.09 -13.65 1.06
C PRO A 143 8.84 -12.89 1.48
N LEU A 144 7.81 -12.89 0.62
CA LEU A 144 6.54 -12.23 0.87
C LEU A 144 5.48 -13.20 1.41
N ASP A 145 4.57 -12.67 2.24
CA ASP A 145 3.45 -13.42 2.84
C ASP A 145 2.34 -13.78 1.86
N ALA A 146 2.35 -13.18 0.68
CA ALA A 146 1.40 -13.46 -0.39
C ALA A 146 2.12 -13.57 -1.73
N PRO A 147 1.75 -14.55 -2.56
CA PRO A 147 2.31 -14.67 -3.90
C PRO A 147 1.86 -13.48 -4.76
N GLU A 148 2.68 -13.15 -5.75
CA GLU A 148 2.31 -12.20 -6.77
C GLU A 148 1.04 -12.64 -7.52
N ALA A 149 0.23 -11.67 -7.92
CA ALA A 149 -1.00 -11.96 -8.63
C ALA A 149 -0.66 -12.52 -10.03
N PHE A 150 -1.21 -13.68 -10.34
CA PHE A 150 -1.11 -14.26 -11.66
C PHE A 150 -1.68 -13.30 -12.71
N TRP A 151 -0.90 -12.96 -13.74
CA TRP A 151 -1.25 -11.93 -14.71
C TRP A 151 -2.66 -12.04 -15.32
N PRO A 152 -3.12 -13.20 -15.79
CA PRO A 152 -4.49 -13.34 -16.27
C PRO A 152 -5.56 -13.01 -15.22
N TYR A 153 -5.31 -13.31 -13.95
CA TYR A 153 -6.22 -12.96 -12.86
C TYR A 153 -6.30 -11.44 -12.65
N PHE A 154 -5.15 -10.75 -12.76
CA PHE A 154 -5.14 -9.28 -12.70
C PHE A 154 -5.90 -8.66 -13.87
N VAL A 155 -5.69 -9.15 -15.11
CA VAL A 155 -6.44 -8.71 -16.28
C VAL A 155 -7.94 -8.96 -16.11
N ALA A 156 -8.33 -10.13 -15.62
CA ALA A 156 -9.72 -10.45 -15.32
C ALA A 156 -10.33 -9.48 -14.28
N GLN A 157 -9.57 -9.13 -13.24
CA GLN A 157 -10.00 -8.12 -12.26
C GLN A 157 -10.21 -6.74 -12.89
N LEU A 158 -9.28 -6.30 -13.76
CA LEU A 158 -9.42 -5.04 -14.48
C LEU A 158 -10.63 -5.06 -15.42
N PHE A 159 -10.83 -6.16 -16.14
CA PHE A 159 -11.96 -6.33 -17.05
C PHE A 159 -13.29 -6.33 -16.32
N ALA A 160 -13.34 -6.96 -15.14
CA ALA A 160 -14.51 -6.97 -14.26
C ALA A 160 -14.71 -5.66 -13.47
N HIS A 161 -13.81 -4.68 -13.60
CA HIS A 161 -13.76 -3.49 -12.77
C HIS A 161 -15.08 -2.72 -12.73
N GLY A 162 -15.71 -2.46 -13.86
CA GLY A 162 -16.99 -1.75 -13.91
C GLY A 162 -18.12 -2.44 -13.16
N TRP A 163 -18.03 -3.75 -12.97
CA TRP A 163 -18.99 -4.55 -12.22
C TRP A 163 -18.70 -4.62 -10.73
N PHE A 164 -17.42 -4.72 -10.35
CA PHE A 164 -17.00 -5.00 -8.99
C PHE A 164 -16.49 -3.79 -8.24
N ILE A 165 -15.70 -3.00 -8.93
CA ILE A 165 -14.98 -1.89 -8.37
C ILE A 165 -15.68 -0.63 -8.83
N LYS A 166 -16.85 -0.35 -8.28
CA LYS A 166 -17.36 1.02 -8.36
C LYS A 166 -16.38 1.86 -7.54
N PRO A 167 -15.69 2.85 -8.14
CA PRO A 167 -14.73 3.70 -7.42
C PRO A 167 -15.31 4.33 -6.15
N LYS A 168 -16.64 4.54 -6.12
CA LYS A 168 -17.39 5.04 -4.97
C LYS A 168 -17.58 4.02 -3.82
N ARG A 169 -17.15 2.77 -3.98
CA ARG A 169 -17.29 1.71 -2.97
C ARG A 169 -15.98 1.23 -2.38
N PHE A 170 -14.87 1.90 -2.67
CA PHE A 170 -13.55 1.68 -2.10
C PHE A 170 -13.02 2.86 -1.25
N PRO A 171 -13.84 3.57 -0.51
CA PRO A 171 -13.26 4.17 0.67
C PRO A 171 -13.17 3.04 1.70
N LEU A 172 -12.07 2.95 2.37
CA LEU A 172 -12.03 2.51 3.74
C LEU A 172 -12.98 3.47 4.47
N GLY A 173 -14.30 3.14 4.49
CA GLY A 173 -15.29 4.00 5.05
C GLY A 173 -15.08 4.08 6.53
N ARG A 174 -15.27 5.27 7.09
CA ARG A 174 -15.54 5.42 8.51
C ARG A 174 -16.78 4.57 8.85
N PRO A 175 -16.95 4.16 10.11
CA PRO A 175 -18.09 3.38 10.57
C PRO A 175 -19.46 3.95 10.16
N ASP A 176 -19.56 5.27 9.98
CA ASP A 176 -20.74 6.04 9.60
C ASP A 176 -21.02 6.03 8.08
N ASP A 177 -20.02 5.70 7.27
CA ASP A 177 -20.22 5.47 5.84
C ASP A 177 -20.83 4.07 5.66
N LYS A 178 -21.86 3.97 4.80
CA LYS A 178 -22.45 2.68 4.42
C LYS A 178 -21.35 1.66 4.12
N PRO A 179 -21.46 0.45 4.68
CA PRO A 179 -20.37 -0.51 4.70
C PRO A 179 -19.77 -0.69 3.30
N SER A 180 -18.50 -0.36 3.15
CA SER A 180 -17.73 -0.65 1.96
C SER A 180 -17.77 -2.14 1.71
N ALA A 181 -17.86 -2.56 0.46
CA ALA A 181 -17.83 -3.99 0.14
C ALA A 181 -16.53 -4.58 0.67
N ARG A 182 -16.63 -5.49 1.63
CA ARG A 182 -15.48 -6.17 2.23
C ARG A 182 -14.63 -6.79 1.12
N VAL A 183 -13.32 -6.75 1.27
CA VAL A 183 -12.37 -7.40 0.34
C VAL A 183 -12.75 -8.88 0.11
N SER A 184 -13.29 -9.55 1.14
CA SER A 184 -13.85 -10.90 1.03
C SER A 184 -15.00 -11.05 0.02
N ALA A 185 -15.69 -9.95 -0.32
CA ALA A 185 -16.77 -9.97 -1.32
C ALA A 185 -16.26 -9.90 -2.77
N MET A 186 -14.97 -9.70 -3.00
CA MET A 186 -14.42 -9.61 -4.37
C MET A 186 -14.48 -10.95 -5.12
N LYS A 187 -14.06 -12.04 -4.46
CA LYS A 187 -14.09 -13.39 -5.09
C LYS A 187 -15.50 -13.80 -5.54
N PRO A 188 -16.54 -13.81 -4.69
CA PRO A 188 -17.88 -14.17 -5.12
C PRO A 188 -18.42 -13.23 -6.21
N ARG A 189 -18.04 -11.96 -6.23
CA ARG A 189 -18.44 -11.03 -7.30
C ARG A 189 -17.76 -11.38 -8.63
N LEU A 190 -16.46 -11.70 -8.62
CA LEU A 190 -15.76 -12.14 -9.82
C LEU A 190 -16.38 -13.40 -10.39
N ILE A 191 -16.68 -14.38 -9.53
CA ILE A 191 -17.38 -15.59 -9.92
C ILE A 191 -18.76 -15.25 -10.49
N GLY A 192 -19.53 -14.38 -9.84
CA GLY A 192 -20.83 -13.93 -10.34
C GLY A 192 -20.78 -13.26 -11.71
N PHE A 193 -19.73 -12.43 -11.96
CA PHE A 193 -19.50 -11.83 -13.25
C PHE A 193 -19.19 -12.87 -14.33
N ALA A 194 -18.27 -13.80 -14.05
CA ALA A 194 -17.95 -14.87 -14.98
C ALA A 194 -19.16 -15.78 -15.24
N ALA A 195 -19.94 -16.12 -14.21
CA ALA A 195 -21.16 -16.90 -14.33
C ALA A 195 -22.22 -16.16 -15.18
N ALA A 196 -22.39 -14.86 -15.01
CA ALA A 196 -23.34 -14.08 -15.80
C ALA A 196 -22.99 -14.15 -17.30
N TRP A 197 -21.72 -13.99 -17.66
CA TRP A 197 -21.29 -14.14 -19.06
C TRP A 197 -21.44 -15.58 -19.57
N ALA A 198 -21.13 -16.57 -18.75
CA ALA A 198 -21.34 -17.98 -19.11
C ALA A 198 -22.81 -18.26 -19.40
N ILE A 199 -23.74 -17.78 -18.57
CA ILE A 199 -25.18 -17.88 -18.77
C ILE A 199 -25.59 -17.18 -20.08
N CYS A 200 -25.04 -16.00 -20.36
CA CYS A 200 -25.30 -15.32 -21.64
C CYS A 200 -24.88 -16.17 -22.86
N PHE A 201 -23.73 -16.82 -22.78
CA PHE A 201 -23.29 -17.72 -23.85
C PHE A 201 -24.13 -18.97 -24.01
N LEU A 202 -24.75 -19.47 -22.92
CA LEU A 202 -25.64 -20.63 -22.98
C LEU A 202 -27.03 -20.27 -23.54
N LEU A 203 -27.52 -19.07 -23.25
CA LEU A 203 -28.89 -18.69 -23.60
C LEU A 203 -29.02 -17.86 -24.90
N LEU A 204 -27.93 -17.23 -25.35
CA LEU A 204 -27.94 -16.31 -26.48
C LEU A 204 -26.98 -16.75 -27.58
N PRO A 205 -27.23 -16.40 -28.85
CA PRO A 205 -26.30 -16.63 -29.93
C PRO A 205 -24.91 -16.02 -29.63
N ALA A 206 -23.87 -16.82 -29.73
CA ALA A 206 -22.50 -16.43 -29.38
C ALA A 206 -22.06 -15.10 -30.03
N ARG A 207 -22.47 -14.85 -31.29
CA ARG A 207 -22.18 -13.60 -31.99
C ARG A 207 -22.70 -12.36 -31.23
N ARG A 208 -23.91 -12.43 -30.65
CA ARG A 208 -24.48 -11.31 -29.87
C ARG A 208 -23.74 -11.10 -28.57
N VAL A 209 -23.36 -12.20 -27.89
CA VAL A 209 -22.61 -12.12 -26.64
C VAL A 209 -21.21 -11.55 -26.87
N LEU A 210 -20.53 -11.97 -27.96
CA LEU A 210 -19.22 -11.43 -28.31
C LEU A 210 -19.28 -9.93 -28.66
N LEU A 211 -20.33 -9.48 -29.38
CA LEU A 211 -20.54 -8.05 -29.65
C LEU A 211 -20.81 -7.27 -28.35
N ALA A 212 -21.60 -7.83 -27.44
CA ALA A 212 -21.85 -7.21 -26.13
C ALA A 212 -20.58 -7.14 -25.27
N LEU A 213 -19.74 -8.19 -25.28
CA LEU A 213 -18.45 -8.21 -24.62
C LEU A 213 -17.49 -7.16 -25.21
N ALA A 214 -17.43 -7.03 -26.53
CA ALA A 214 -16.63 -6.01 -27.19
C ALA A 214 -17.09 -4.60 -26.83
N GLY A 215 -18.40 -4.35 -26.87
CA GLY A 215 -18.98 -3.08 -26.42
C GLY A 215 -18.69 -2.78 -24.94
N TYR A 216 -18.82 -3.79 -24.08
CA TYR A 216 -18.47 -3.68 -22.67
C TYR A 216 -16.98 -3.33 -22.49
N ALA A 217 -16.07 -4.04 -23.18
CA ALA A 217 -14.64 -3.78 -23.12
C ALA A 217 -14.30 -2.33 -23.50
N VAL A 218 -14.91 -1.83 -24.59
CA VAL A 218 -14.75 -0.43 -25.00
C VAL A 218 -15.25 0.52 -23.93
N ALA A 219 -16.45 0.27 -23.39
CA ALA A 219 -17.07 1.13 -22.38
C ALA A 219 -16.30 1.20 -21.05
N ILE A 220 -15.64 0.10 -20.62
CA ILE A 220 -14.85 0.09 -19.40
C ILE A 220 -13.42 0.57 -19.57
N THR A 221 -12.91 0.65 -20.82
CA THR A 221 -11.49 1.01 -21.09
C THR A 221 -11.05 2.28 -20.39
N PRO A 222 -11.81 3.40 -20.36
CA PRO A 222 -11.38 4.61 -19.64
C PRO A 222 -11.23 4.37 -18.14
N ALA A 223 -12.18 3.63 -17.52
CA ALA A 223 -12.11 3.30 -16.09
C ALA A 223 -10.94 2.37 -15.77
N VAL A 224 -10.70 1.36 -16.62
CA VAL A 224 -9.56 0.44 -16.47
C VAL A 224 -8.22 1.19 -16.61
N ARG A 225 -8.09 2.06 -17.60
CA ARG A 225 -6.87 2.88 -17.77
C ARG A 225 -6.60 3.76 -16.56
N ARG A 226 -7.63 4.40 -16.02
CA ARG A 226 -7.51 5.25 -14.83
C ARG A 226 -7.06 4.45 -13.61
N VAL A 227 -7.69 3.31 -13.35
CA VAL A 227 -7.31 2.42 -12.24
C VAL A 227 -5.90 1.89 -12.43
N ASN A 228 -5.58 1.42 -13.65
CA ASN A 228 -4.25 0.93 -13.95
C ASN A 228 -3.17 2.01 -13.75
N HIS A 229 -3.46 3.23 -14.16
CA HIS A 229 -2.58 4.38 -13.92
C HIS A 229 -2.43 4.68 -12.43
N GLY A 230 -3.53 4.66 -11.67
CA GLY A 230 -3.52 4.89 -10.23
C GLY A 230 -2.71 3.85 -9.44
N PHE A 231 -2.71 2.60 -9.89
CA PHE A 231 -1.87 1.56 -9.26
C PHE A 231 -0.39 1.66 -9.59
N GLN A 232 -0.02 2.43 -10.62
CA GLN A 232 1.35 2.48 -11.14
C GLN A 232 1.95 3.88 -11.14
N HIS A 233 1.11 4.89 -10.89
CA HIS A 233 1.58 6.26 -10.91
C HIS A 233 2.42 6.52 -9.67
N ILE A 234 3.72 6.53 -9.90
CA ILE A 234 4.71 7.02 -8.95
C ILE A 234 5.08 8.40 -9.46
N PRO A 235 4.81 9.47 -8.72
CA PRO A 235 5.19 10.81 -9.12
C PRO A 235 6.68 10.85 -9.49
N ALA A 236 7.02 11.56 -10.56
CA ALA A 236 8.42 11.76 -10.93
C ALA A 236 9.15 12.40 -9.73
N GLY A 237 10.21 11.77 -9.27
CA GLY A 237 10.97 12.20 -8.09
C GLY A 237 10.60 11.49 -6.78
N SER A 238 9.55 10.65 -6.73
CA SER A 238 9.21 9.82 -5.57
C SER A 238 9.73 8.39 -5.66
N THR A 239 10.52 8.07 -6.68
CA THR A 239 11.09 6.74 -6.88
C THR A 239 12.40 6.65 -6.12
N PRO A 240 12.48 5.89 -5.02
CA PRO A 240 13.76 5.61 -4.40
C PRO A 240 14.57 4.75 -5.36
N GLU A 241 15.71 5.27 -5.83
CA GLU A 241 16.67 4.42 -6.52
C GLU A 241 17.50 3.66 -5.47
N PRO A 242 17.68 2.35 -5.61
CA PRO A 242 18.56 1.60 -4.73
C PRO A 242 19.97 2.16 -4.86
N GLY A 243 20.45 2.88 -3.84
CA GLY A 243 21.78 3.49 -3.82
C GLY A 243 21.93 4.81 -4.59
N GLY A 244 20.86 5.41 -5.13
CA GLY A 244 20.88 6.69 -5.80
C GLY A 244 20.42 7.82 -4.88
N ARG A 245 21.21 8.90 -4.82
CA ARG A 245 20.80 10.13 -4.14
C ARG A 245 19.47 10.61 -4.73
N SER A 246 18.47 10.83 -3.89
CA SER A 246 17.25 11.56 -4.24
C SER A 246 17.65 12.89 -4.88
N LEU A 247 17.39 13.04 -6.18
CA LEU A 247 17.49 14.34 -6.81
C LEU A 247 16.37 15.19 -6.25
N GLY A 248 16.74 16.13 -5.39
CA GLY A 248 15.87 16.92 -4.55
C GLY A 248 14.64 17.48 -5.27
N THR A 249 13.50 17.11 -4.76
CA THR A 249 12.34 17.98 -4.83
C THR A 249 12.58 19.13 -3.83
N GLU A 250 12.58 20.33 -4.34
CA GLU A 250 12.64 21.56 -3.53
C GLU A 250 11.67 21.44 -2.35
N PRO A 251 12.11 21.65 -1.10
CA PRO A 251 11.22 21.51 0.04
C PRO A 251 10.01 22.43 -0.13
N PRO A 252 8.80 22.01 0.28
CA PRO A 252 7.63 22.86 0.19
C PRO A 252 7.93 24.18 0.91
N LYS A 253 7.74 25.31 0.21
CA LYS A 253 7.94 26.64 0.77
C LYS A 253 7.16 26.77 2.07
N PRO A 254 7.78 27.20 3.19
CA PRO A 254 7.10 27.33 4.46
C PRO A 254 5.87 28.24 4.29
N HIS A 255 4.71 27.75 4.69
CA HIS A 255 3.49 28.55 4.73
C HIS A 255 3.72 29.75 5.62
N PRO A 256 3.34 30.97 5.19
CA PRO A 256 3.42 32.15 6.01
C PRO A 256 2.59 31.93 7.29
N ARG A 257 3.22 32.06 8.45
CA ARG A 257 2.55 32.00 9.75
C ARG A 257 1.41 33.03 9.75
N GLN A 258 0.18 32.56 9.92
CA GLN A 258 -0.92 33.47 10.18
C GLN A 258 -0.69 34.16 11.53
N PRO A 259 -0.84 35.48 11.62
CA PRO A 259 -0.71 36.20 12.89
C PRO A 259 -1.84 35.73 13.82
N SER A 260 -1.47 35.31 15.03
CA SER A 260 -2.39 35.03 16.13
C SER A 260 -3.26 36.25 16.43
N ARG A 261 -4.57 36.11 16.34
CA ARG A 261 -5.52 37.06 16.92
C ARG A 261 -5.81 36.69 18.35
#